data_4b3183f789a6ecd5002a308225560af6
#
_entry.id   4b3183f789a6ecd5002a308225560af6
#
_cell.length_a   1.000
_cell.length_b   1.000
_cell.length_c   1.000
_cell.angle_alpha   90.00
_cell.angle_beta   90.00
_cell.angle_gamma   90.00
#
_symmetry.space_group_name_H-M   'P 1'
#
loop_
_entity.id
_entity.type
_entity.pdbx_description
1 polymer ?
#
loop_
_entity_poly.entity_id
_entity_poly.type
_entity_poly.pdbx_seq_one_letter_code
_entity_poly.pdbx_strand_id
1 'polypeptide(L)'
;PEHEIRVAKVLSDAGFEKVIISSSISNFPKWLPRLESAVVEAYLSDVLDEYLDRVDDSLDKEPGLWVMGSSGGLQKRKNYRAIDSLLSGPAAGVVGAGAVSRSAGINNFINLDMGGTSTDVSRYSGSYSYQSPHQVGDARISSVSLKIETVAAGGGSICRIDDKLLRVGPESAGAHPGPACYGFGGPFCLTDVNLLLGRLSIHHFSTPVFVEAAQKKLDEMISVTGRTREDLLRGFLAVANDAMSNAIRKISIEEGYDP
;
A
#
# COMPACT_ATOMS: atom_id res chain seq x y z
N PRO A 1 -4.23 26.08 -19.90
CA PRO A 1 -3.77 25.00 -20.79
C PRO A 1 -2.95 25.55 -21.97
N GLU A 2 -3.43 26.57 -22.70
CA GLU A 2 -2.74 27.06 -23.91
C GLU A 2 -1.29 27.49 -23.67
N HIS A 3 -1.01 28.24 -22.60
CA HIS A 3 0.35 28.66 -22.26
C HIS A 3 1.25 27.47 -21.96
N GLU A 4 0.76 26.47 -21.25
CA GLU A 4 1.51 25.25 -20.94
C GLU A 4 1.85 24.48 -22.22
N ILE A 5 0.90 24.38 -23.18
CA ILE A 5 1.11 23.71 -24.47
C ILE A 5 2.17 24.45 -25.27
N ARG A 6 2.12 25.81 -25.31
CA ARG A 6 3.11 26.63 -26.01
C ARG A 6 4.51 26.50 -25.43
N VAL A 7 4.62 26.50 -24.07
CA VAL A 7 5.89 26.29 -23.40
C VAL A 7 6.43 24.88 -23.66
N ALA A 8 5.56 23.86 -23.60
CA ALA A 8 5.94 22.48 -23.88
C ALA A 8 6.53 22.34 -25.30
N LYS A 9 5.92 23.00 -26.28
CA LYS A 9 6.47 23.02 -27.65
C LYS A 9 7.87 23.64 -27.70
N VAL A 10 8.06 24.78 -27.05
CA VAL A 10 9.39 25.46 -27.02
C VAL A 10 10.44 24.54 -26.36
N LEU A 11 10.07 23.86 -25.29
CA LEU A 11 10.98 22.93 -24.61
C LEU A 11 11.31 21.72 -25.51
N SER A 12 10.32 21.16 -26.20
CA SER A 12 10.56 20.04 -27.13
C SER A 12 11.45 20.50 -28.32
N ASP A 13 11.21 21.68 -28.84
CA ASP A 13 12.05 22.27 -29.91
C ASP A 13 13.49 22.53 -29.42
N ALA A 14 13.68 22.77 -28.14
CA ALA A 14 14.98 22.93 -27.48
C ALA A 14 15.70 21.61 -27.14
N GLY A 15 15.08 20.44 -27.45
CA GLY A 15 15.69 19.12 -27.29
C GLY A 15 15.31 18.38 -26.01
N PHE A 16 14.32 18.84 -25.26
CA PHE A 16 13.78 18.05 -24.15
C PHE A 16 12.92 16.91 -24.71
N GLU A 17 13.32 15.67 -24.45
CA GLU A 17 12.65 14.47 -24.98
C GLU A 17 11.28 14.24 -24.33
N LYS A 18 11.14 14.57 -23.04
CA LYS A 18 9.92 14.36 -22.27
C LYS A 18 9.49 15.64 -21.57
N VAL A 19 8.31 16.13 -21.93
CA VAL A 19 7.70 17.32 -21.32
C VAL A 19 6.32 16.99 -20.81
N ILE A 20 6.14 17.05 -19.48
CA ILE A 20 4.85 16.78 -18.84
C ILE A 20 4.06 18.07 -18.69
N ILE A 21 2.86 18.10 -19.27
CA ILE A 21 1.94 19.23 -19.20
C ILE A 21 0.99 19.05 -18.03
N SER A 22 1.04 19.92 -17.01
CA SER A 22 0.26 19.74 -15.80
C SER A 22 -1.26 19.69 -16.03
N SER A 23 -1.75 20.42 -17.02
CA SER A 23 -3.18 20.41 -17.40
C SER A 23 -3.64 19.12 -18.11
N SER A 24 -2.71 18.30 -18.61
CA SER A 24 -3.03 16.94 -19.10
C SER A 24 -3.14 15.92 -18.00
N ILE A 25 -2.49 16.18 -16.86
CA ILE A 25 -2.53 15.29 -15.69
C ILE A 25 -3.83 15.49 -14.91
N SER A 26 -4.25 16.73 -14.71
CA SER A 26 -5.41 17.04 -13.89
C SER A 26 -6.16 18.27 -14.40
N ASN A 27 -7.49 18.23 -14.29
CA ASN A 27 -8.37 19.35 -14.63
C ASN A 27 -8.57 20.35 -13.47
N PHE A 28 -7.81 20.25 -12.38
CA PHE A 28 -7.91 21.21 -11.28
C PHE A 28 -7.58 22.63 -11.75
N PRO A 29 -8.34 23.65 -11.35
CA PRO A 29 -8.18 25.01 -11.87
C PRO A 29 -6.88 25.69 -11.44
N LYS A 30 -6.30 25.28 -10.28
CA LYS A 30 -5.07 25.87 -9.73
C LYS A 30 -3.85 25.12 -10.25
N TRP A 31 -2.86 25.86 -10.73
CA TRP A 31 -1.65 25.27 -11.33
C TRP A 31 -0.72 24.58 -10.31
N LEU A 32 -0.59 25.10 -9.08
CA LEU A 32 0.28 24.54 -8.04
C LEU A 32 -0.06 23.09 -7.69
N PRO A 33 -1.31 22.72 -7.35
CA PRO A 33 -1.68 21.32 -7.12
C PRO A 33 -1.44 20.40 -8.33
N ARG A 34 -1.59 20.94 -9.54
CA ARG A 34 -1.29 20.18 -10.76
C ARG A 34 0.22 19.99 -10.96
N LEU A 35 1.03 20.99 -10.56
CA LEU A 35 2.48 20.93 -10.67
C LEU A 35 3.06 19.76 -9.86
N GLU A 36 2.64 19.59 -8.61
CA GLU A 36 3.08 18.46 -7.78
C GLU A 36 2.80 17.12 -8.48
N SER A 37 1.59 16.96 -9.00
CA SER A 37 1.21 15.77 -9.75
C SER A 37 2.02 15.58 -11.04
N ALA A 38 2.34 16.68 -11.76
CA ALA A 38 3.16 16.62 -12.96
C ALA A 38 4.62 16.27 -12.68
N VAL A 39 5.16 16.72 -11.52
CA VAL A 39 6.50 16.34 -11.06
C VAL A 39 6.55 14.84 -10.72
N VAL A 40 5.54 14.33 -10.03
CA VAL A 40 5.46 12.89 -9.71
C VAL A 40 5.33 12.06 -10.99
N GLU A 41 4.49 12.48 -11.93
CA GLU A 41 4.39 11.83 -13.25
C GLU A 41 5.73 11.81 -13.98
N ALA A 42 6.42 12.94 -14.05
CA ALA A 42 7.72 13.04 -14.70
C ALA A 42 8.78 12.15 -14.06
N TYR A 43 8.77 12.08 -12.72
CA TYR A 43 9.73 11.29 -11.96
C TYR A 43 9.53 9.78 -12.13
N LEU A 44 8.28 9.33 -12.14
CA LEU A 44 7.96 7.89 -12.17
C LEU A 44 7.86 7.31 -13.57
N SER A 45 7.54 8.14 -14.57
CA SER A 45 7.12 7.65 -15.88
C SER A 45 8.20 6.86 -16.60
N ASP A 46 9.49 7.25 -16.53
CA ASP A 46 10.55 6.54 -17.25
C ASP A 46 10.73 5.11 -16.74
N VAL A 47 10.79 4.94 -15.42
CA VAL A 47 10.95 3.62 -14.78
C VAL A 47 9.74 2.74 -15.02
N LEU A 48 8.52 3.32 -14.89
CA LEU A 48 7.29 2.57 -15.08
C LEU A 48 7.06 2.21 -16.54
N ASP A 49 7.31 3.15 -17.45
CA ASP A 49 7.17 2.94 -18.88
C ASP A 49 8.09 1.81 -19.35
N GLU A 50 9.37 1.85 -18.98
CA GLU A 50 10.33 0.79 -19.31
C GLU A 50 9.90 -0.58 -18.77
N TYR A 51 9.40 -0.62 -17.53
CA TYR A 51 8.91 -1.88 -16.93
C TYR A 51 7.69 -2.43 -17.65
N LEU A 52 6.67 -1.59 -17.85
CA LEU A 52 5.40 -2.02 -18.45
C LEU A 52 5.56 -2.35 -19.94
N ASP A 53 6.43 -1.65 -20.67
CA ASP A 53 6.71 -1.95 -22.07
C ASP A 53 7.40 -3.31 -22.21
N ARG A 54 8.37 -3.63 -21.33
CA ARG A 54 8.97 -4.98 -21.28
C ARG A 54 7.93 -6.08 -21.01
N VAL A 55 6.95 -5.80 -20.13
CA VAL A 55 5.86 -6.76 -19.87
C VAL A 55 4.97 -6.89 -21.09
N ASP A 56 4.55 -5.78 -21.71
CA ASP A 56 3.65 -5.78 -22.88
C ASP A 56 4.30 -6.49 -24.07
N ASP A 57 5.59 -6.26 -24.30
CA ASP A 57 6.38 -6.91 -25.35
C ASP A 57 6.53 -8.43 -25.14
N SER A 58 6.42 -8.90 -23.89
CA SER A 58 6.49 -10.34 -23.55
C SER A 58 5.15 -11.06 -23.70
N LEU A 59 4.06 -10.32 -23.91
CA LEU A 59 2.72 -10.88 -24.06
C LEU A 59 2.34 -11.03 -25.53
N ASP A 60 1.36 -11.89 -25.80
CA ASP A 60 0.72 -11.94 -27.11
C ASP A 60 0.07 -10.59 -27.44
N LYS A 61 0.13 -10.21 -28.74
CA LYS A 61 -0.34 -8.88 -29.20
C LYS A 61 -1.82 -8.61 -28.92
N GLU A 62 -2.63 -9.64 -28.74
CA GLU A 62 -4.05 -9.53 -28.38
C GLU A 62 -4.35 -10.48 -27.21
N PRO A 63 -5.00 -9.98 -26.15
CA PRO A 63 -5.65 -8.66 -25.99
C PRO A 63 -4.72 -7.50 -25.59
N GLY A 64 -3.40 -7.71 -25.45
CA GLY A 64 -2.43 -6.75 -24.95
C GLY A 64 -2.53 -6.49 -23.43
N LEU A 65 -1.62 -5.67 -22.90
CA LEU A 65 -1.53 -5.40 -21.48
C LEU A 65 -2.60 -4.39 -21.03
N TRP A 66 -3.37 -4.80 -20.02
CA TRP A 66 -4.28 -3.95 -19.27
C TRP A 66 -3.77 -3.80 -17.84
N VAL A 67 -3.69 -2.58 -17.34
CA VAL A 67 -3.15 -2.26 -16.02
C VAL A 67 -4.24 -1.61 -15.17
N MET A 68 -4.33 -2.03 -13.91
CA MET A 68 -5.23 -1.41 -12.94
C MET A 68 -4.71 -0.04 -12.55
N GLY A 69 -5.58 0.96 -12.59
CA GLY A 69 -5.25 2.30 -12.07
C GLY A 69 -5.73 2.51 -10.64
N SER A 70 -5.21 3.53 -9.98
CA SER A 70 -5.58 3.93 -8.60
C SER A 70 -7.08 4.21 -8.43
N SER A 71 -7.79 4.53 -9.51
CA SER A 71 -9.26 4.70 -9.52
C SER A 71 -10.04 3.37 -9.58
N GLY A 72 -9.36 2.23 -9.65
CA GLY A 72 -10.01 0.91 -9.75
C GLY A 72 -10.48 0.53 -11.15
N GLY A 73 -10.11 1.31 -12.16
CA GLY A 73 -10.38 1.01 -13.56
C GLY A 73 -9.21 0.35 -14.27
N LEU A 74 -9.49 -0.57 -15.20
CA LEU A 74 -8.48 -1.14 -16.08
C LEU A 74 -8.23 -0.19 -17.27
N GLN A 75 -6.96 0.05 -17.56
CA GLN A 75 -6.52 0.90 -18.68
C GLN A 75 -5.57 0.11 -19.58
N LYS A 76 -5.69 0.31 -20.90
CA LYS A 76 -4.68 -0.23 -21.83
C LYS A 76 -3.34 0.43 -21.57
N ARG A 77 -2.24 -0.34 -21.70
CA ARG A 77 -0.87 0.15 -21.49
C ARG A 77 -0.62 1.53 -22.12
N LYS A 78 -0.98 1.70 -23.39
CA LYS A 78 -0.75 2.95 -24.13
C LYS A 78 -1.41 4.22 -23.55
N ASN A 79 -2.41 4.05 -22.68
CA ASN A 79 -3.15 5.16 -22.05
C ASN A 79 -2.81 5.27 -20.55
N TYR A 80 -1.99 4.36 -20.03
CA TYR A 80 -1.68 4.29 -18.61
C TYR A 80 -0.60 5.31 -18.25
N ARG A 81 -0.86 6.08 -17.21
CA ARG A 81 0.07 7.09 -16.70
C ARG A 81 0.71 6.61 -15.41
N ALA A 82 1.93 7.05 -15.17
CA ALA A 82 2.67 6.67 -13.98
C ALA A 82 1.97 7.10 -12.68
N ILE A 83 1.34 8.26 -12.67
CA ILE A 83 0.57 8.76 -11.53
C ILE A 83 -0.63 7.85 -11.17
N ASP A 84 -1.18 7.14 -12.12
CA ASP A 84 -2.30 6.22 -11.90
C ASP A 84 -1.85 4.90 -11.25
N SER A 85 -0.53 4.65 -11.13
CA SER A 85 0.03 3.44 -10.51
C SER A 85 0.13 3.49 -8.98
N LEU A 86 0.13 4.68 -8.40
CA LEU A 86 0.50 4.91 -6.99
C LEU A 86 -0.28 4.09 -5.96
N LEU A 87 -1.57 3.86 -6.21
CA LEU A 87 -2.45 3.04 -5.37
C LEU A 87 -3.09 1.89 -6.15
N SER A 88 -2.48 1.46 -7.26
CA SER A 88 -3.07 0.46 -8.17
C SER A 88 -3.24 -0.92 -7.51
N GLY A 89 -2.26 -1.36 -6.71
CA GLY A 89 -2.32 -2.62 -5.96
C GLY A 89 -3.49 -2.65 -4.96
N PRO A 90 -3.54 -1.72 -3.98
CA PRO A 90 -4.68 -1.59 -3.10
C PRO A 90 -6.02 -1.44 -3.82
N ALA A 91 -6.07 -0.65 -4.91
CA ALA A 91 -7.29 -0.48 -5.71
C ALA A 91 -7.77 -1.80 -6.34
N ALA A 92 -6.85 -2.63 -6.82
CA ALA A 92 -7.18 -3.95 -7.36
C ALA A 92 -7.79 -4.86 -6.28
N GLY A 93 -7.23 -4.83 -5.06
CA GLY A 93 -7.77 -5.55 -3.90
C GLY A 93 -9.21 -5.14 -3.58
N VAL A 94 -9.50 -3.83 -3.56
CA VAL A 94 -10.84 -3.29 -3.31
C VAL A 94 -11.83 -3.72 -4.40
N VAL A 95 -11.44 -3.63 -5.67
CA VAL A 95 -12.29 -4.04 -6.81
C VAL A 95 -12.56 -5.53 -6.78
N GLY A 96 -11.52 -6.34 -6.50
CA GLY A 96 -11.64 -7.79 -6.36
C GLY A 96 -12.56 -8.19 -5.22
N ALA A 97 -12.37 -7.60 -4.03
CA ALA A 97 -13.25 -7.80 -2.88
C ALA A 97 -14.71 -7.43 -3.22
N GLY A 98 -14.91 -6.30 -3.93
CA GLY A 98 -16.24 -5.89 -4.38
C GLY A 98 -16.89 -6.88 -5.36
N ALA A 99 -16.12 -7.48 -6.25
CA ALA A 99 -16.62 -8.49 -7.17
C ALA A 99 -17.06 -9.77 -6.42
N VAL A 100 -16.21 -10.28 -5.52
CA VAL A 100 -16.51 -11.47 -4.71
C VAL A 100 -17.71 -11.24 -3.80
N SER A 101 -17.74 -10.10 -3.08
CA SER A 101 -18.86 -9.78 -2.17
C SER A 101 -20.20 -9.68 -2.89
N ARG A 102 -20.23 -9.04 -4.06
CA ARG A 102 -21.46 -8.98 -4.88
C ARG A 102 -21.93 -10.36 -5.33
N SER A 103 -21.00 -11.25 -5.73
CA SER A 103 -21.37 -12.61 -6.10
C SER A 103 -21.93 -13.42 -4.93
N ALA A 104 -21.57 -13.05 -3.69
CA ALA A 104 -22.11 -13.61 -2.45
C ALA A 104 -23.37 -12.89 -1.94
N GLY A 105 -23.88 -11.89 -2.66
CA GLY A 105 -25.05 -11.10 -2.25
C GLY A 105 -24.78 -10.07 -1.15
N ILE A 106 -23.50 -9.78 -0.86
CA ILE A 106 -23.08 -8.83 0.17
C ILE A 106 -22.84 -7.47 -0.48
N ASN A 107 -23.63 -6.47 -0.09
CA ASN A 107 -23.55 -5.12 -0.66
C ASN A 107 -22.88 -4.09 0.25
N ASN A 108 -22.63 -4.44 1.52
CA ASN A 108 -21.93 -3.58 2.47
C ASN A 108 -20.81 -4.39 3.13
N PHE A 109 -19.58 -3.91 3.02
CA PHE A 109 -18.43 -4.56 3.66
C PHE A 109 -17.27 -3.58 3.88
N ILE A 110 -16.41 -3.94 4.81
CA ILE A 110 -15.09 -3.37 4.97
C ILE A 110 -14.08 -4.37 4.41
N ASN A 111 -13.22 -3.91 3.53
CA ASN A 111 -12.07 -4.67 3.05
C ASN A 111 -10.86 -4.37 3.92
N LEU A 112 -10.19 -5.40 4.39
CA LEU A 112 -8.95 -5.33 5.15
C LEU A 112 -7.92 -6.21 4.45
N ASP A 113 -6.96 -5.57 3.77
CA ASP A 113 -5.88 -6.24 3.07
C ASP A 113 -4.56 -6.05 3.82
N MET A 114 -4.18 -7.06 4.60
CA MET A 114 -2.96 -7.04 5.39
C MET A 114 -1.80 -7.68 4.64
N GLY A 115 -0.90 -6.85 4.15
CA GLY A 115 0.34 -7.27 3.52
C GLY A 115 1.50 -7.47 4.51
N GLY A 116 2.72 -7.53 3.97
CA GLY A 116 3.94 -7.61 4.76
C GLY A 116 4.33 -6.29 5.44
N THR A 117 4.04 -5.15 4.82
CA THR A 117 4.49 -3.83 5.29
C THR A 117 3.35 -3.00 5.89
N SER A 118 2.17 -3.09 5.30
CA SER A 118 1.01 -2.26 5.64
C SER A 118 -0.28 -3.06 5.59
N THR A 119 -1.33 -2.46 6.11
CA THR A 119 -2.71 -2.92 5.94
C THR A 119 -3.50 -1.83 5.26
N ASP A 120 -4.14 -2.17 4.16
CA ASP A 120 -5.02 -1.29 3.39
C ASP A 120 -6.47 -1.56 3.77
N VAL A 121 -7.18 -0.50 4.15
CA VAL A 121 -8.56 -0.58 4.61
C VAL A 121 -9.45 0.26 3.70
N SER A 122 -10.53 -0.33 3.22
CA SER A 122 -11.50 0.36 2.38
C SER A 122 -12.92 -0.07 2.70
N ARG A 123 -13.89 0.77 2.34
CA ARG A 123 -15.30 0.50 2.53
C ARG A 123 -16.04 0.46 1.20
N TYR A 124 -16.97 -0.46 1.10
CA TYR A 124 -17.93 -0.56 0.00
C TYR A 124 -19.35 -0.58 0.55
N SER A 125 -20.25 0.22 -0.04
CA SER A 125 -21.68 0.18 0.30
C SER A 125 -22.53 0.42 -0.96
N GLY A 126 -22.56 -0.62 -1.82
CA GLY A 126 -23.23 -0.54 -3.12
C GLY A 126 -22.43 0.21 -4.19
N SER A 127 -21.49 1.07 -3.78
CA SER A 127 -20.60 1.83 -4.66
C SER A 127 -19.23 2.01 -4.02
N TYR A 128 -18.21 2.25 -4.83
CA TYR A 128 -16.88 2.60 -4.37
C TYR A 128 -16.83 4.07 -3.94
N SER A 129 -16.09 4.35 -2.87
CA SER A 129 -15.78 5.73 -2.46
C SER A 129 -14.52 6.20 -3.17
N TYR A 130 -14.52 7.45 -3.62
CA TYR A 130 -13.39 8.08 -4.31
C TYR A 130 -12.88 9.28 -3.55
N GLN A 131 -11.62 9.61 -3.77
CA GLN A 131 -10.98 10.81 -3.24
C GLN A 131 -10.15 11.52 -4.30
N SER A 132 -10.14 12.85 -4.23
CA SER A 132 -9.24 13.71 -5.02
C SER A 132 -9.29 15.12 -4.43
N PRO A 133 -8.17 15.76 -4.13
CA PRO A 133 -6.83 15.19 -4.16
C PRO A 133 -6.60 14.19 -3.01
N HIS A 134 -5.56 13.38 -3.14
CA HIS A 134 -5.10 12.48 -2.09
C HIS A 134 -3.59 12.66 -1.85
N GLN A 135 -3.09 12.14 -0.74
CA GLN A 135 -1.68 12.24 -0.37
C GLN A 135 -1.00 10.88 -0.51
N VAL A 136 0.19 10.88 -1.11
CA VAL A 136 1.06 9.71 -1.19
C VAL A 136 2.45 10.15 -0.73
N GLY A 137 2.89 9.69 0.44
CA GLY A 137 4.07 10.25 1.10
C GLY A 137 3.88 11.74 1.36
N ASP A 138 4.83 12.55 0.93
CA ASP A 138 4.80 14.01 1.05
C ASP A 138 4.13 14.71 -0.16
N ALA A 139 3.80 13.97 -1.21
CA ALA A 139 3.22 14.54 -2.43
C ALA A 139 1.69 14.56 -2.40
N ARG A 140 1.12 15.70 -2.81
CA ARG A 140 -0.32 15.87 -3.00
C ARG A 140 -0.69 15.58 -4.45
N ILE A 141 -1.42 14.49 -4.64
CA ILE A 141 -1.78 13.97 -5.95
C ILE A 141 -3.18 14.45 -6.36
N SER A 142 -3.27 15.14 -7.48
CA SER A 142 -4.52 15.69 -8.03
C SER A 142 -5.17 14.76 -9.07
N SER A 143 -5.01 13.44 -8.93
CA SER A 143 -5.75 12.44 -9.68
C SER A 143 -6.84 11.80 -8.81
N VAL A 144 -7.79 11.13 -9.45
CA VAL A 144 -8.84 10.38 -8.74
C VAL A 144 -8.30 9.03 -8.32
N SER A 145 -8.46 8.68 -7.05
CA SER A 145 -8.17 7.34 -6.52
C SER A 145 -9.36 6.79 -5.74
N LEU A 146 -9.41 5.47 -5.58
CA LEU A 146 -10.28 4.87 -4.57
C LEU A 146 -9.89 5.38 -3.18
N LYS A 147 -10.87 5.56 -2.31
CA LYS A 147 -10.63 5.96 -0.93
C LYS A 147 -10.15 4.74 -0.14
N ILE A 148 -8.86 4.73 0.16
CA ILE A 148 -8.18 3.66 0.89
C ILE A 148 -7.39 4.33 2.01
N GLU A 149 -7.53 3.79 3.21
CA GLU A 149 -6.73 4.17 4.36
C GLU A 149 -5.64 3.12 4.57
N THR A 150 -4.40 3.55 4.53
CA THR A 150 -3.24 2.66 4.73
C THR A 150 -2.65 2.89 6.11
N VAL A 151 -2.48 1.81 6.85
CA VAL A 151 -1.81 1.84 8.15
C VAL A 151 -0.53 0.99 8.10
N ALA A 152 0.56 1.52 8.67
CA ALA A 152 1.85 0.85 8.70
C ALA A 152 1.86 -0.27 9.77
N ALA A 153 0.98 -1.24 9.62
CA ALA A 153 0.85 -2.44 10.43
C ALA A 153 0.66 -3.64 9.52
N GLY A 154 1.73 -4.32 9.19
CA GLY A 154 1.77 -5.52 8.36
C GLY A 154 2.56 -6.64 9.03
N GLY A 155 2.65 -7.80 8.41
CA GLY A 155 3.35 -8.97 8.96
C GLY A 155 4.82 -8.71 9.29
N GLY A 156 5.51 -7.90 8.48
CA GLY A 156 6.91 -7.51 8.69
C GLY A 156 7.10 -6.26 9.55
N SER A 157 6.01 -5.65 10.10
CA SER A 157 6.15 -4.50 10.98
C SER A 157 6.97 -4.84 12.20
N ILE A 158 8.01 -4.04 12.45
CA ILE A 158 8.99 -4.29 13.51
C ILE A 158 8.34 -4.02 14.87
N CYS A 159 8.42 -5.00 15.75
CA CYS A 159 7.99 -4.91 17.14
C CYS A 159 9.18 -4.45 17.99
N ARG A 160 9.05 -3.31 18.65
CA ARG A 160 10.10 -2.74 19.51
C ARG A 160 9.54 -2.17 20.79
N ILE A 161 10.44 -1.85 21.70
CA ILE A 161 10.11 -1.25 22.99
C ILE A 161 10.87 0.06 23.09
N ASP A 162 10.13 1.17 23.09
CA ASP A 162 10.65 2.53 23.23
C ASP A 162 10.14 3.13 24.54
N ASP A 163 11.01 3.56 25.44
CA ASP A 163 10.65 4.16 26.72
C ASP A 163 9.59 3.35 27.50
N LYS A 164 9.76 2.03 27.55
CA LYS A 164 8.84 1.04 28.16
C LYS A 164 7.49 0.87 27.44
N LEU A 165 7.25 1.55 26.29
CA LEU A 165 6.06 1.39 25.49
C LEU A 165 6.29 0.37 24.37
N LEU A 166 5.32 -0.50 24.16
CA LEU A 166 5.31 -1.40 23.02
C LEU A 166 4.93 -0.63 21.76
N ARG A 167 5.69 -0.82 20.69
CA ARG A 167 5.43 -0.24 19.37
C ARG A 167 5.49 -1.30 18.28
N VAL A 168 4.63 -1.13 17.28
CA VAL A 168 4.59 -1.95 16.06
C VAL A 168 4.68 -1.00 14.87
N GLY A 169 5.71 -1.16 14.07
CA GLY A 169 6.00 -0.26 12.96
C GLY A 169 6.42 1.16 13.42
N PRO A 170 6.39 2.17 12.53
CA PRO A 170 6.00 2.10 11.12
C PRO A 170 7.02 1.35 10.24
N GLU A 171 8.23 1.10 10.73
CA GLU A 171 9.27 0.41 9.98
C GLU A 171 8.91 -1.06 9.77
N SER A 172 9.23 -1.56 8.58
CA SER A 172 9.05 -2.96 8.20
C SER A 172 10.41 -3.62 7.91
N ALA A 173 10.55 -4.87 8.29
CA ALA A 173 11.70 -5.70 7.93
C ALA A 173 11.73 -6.07 6.43
N GLY A 174 10.65 -5.77 5.69
CA GLY A 174 10.51 -6.11 4.28
C GLY A 174 10.52 -7.63 4.04
N ALA A 175 10.88 -7.99 2.81
CA ALA A 175 11.05 -9.39 2.42
C ALA A 175 12.43 -9.94 2.81
N HIS A 176 13.44 -9.09 2.87
CA HIS A 176 14.80 -9.42 3.26
C HIS A 176 15.40 -8.28 4.09
N PRO A 177 15.90 -8.53 5.32
CA PRO A 177 16.01 -9.86 5.99
C PRO A 177 14.66 -10.46 6.41
N GLY A 178 13.56 -9.69 6.41
CA GLY A 178 12.24 -10.16 6.83
C GLY A 178 12.13 -10.36 8.34
N PRO A 179 11.02 -10.95 8.83
CA PRO A 179 10.83 -11.36 10.21
C PRO A 179 11.92 -12.31 10.71
N ALA A 180 12.18 -12.31 12.01
CA ALA A 180 13.21 -13.16 12.62
C ALA A 180 13.05 -14.65 12.25
N CYS A 181 11.81 -15.14 12.17
CA CYS A 181 11.50 -16.52 11.81
C CYS A 181 11.86 -16.91 10.36
N TYR A 182 12.22 -15.96 9.50
CA TYR A 182 12.73 -16.28 8.15
C TYR A 182 14.21 -16.75 8.15
N GLY A 183 14.91 -16.58 9.27
CA GLY A 183 16.26 -17.11 9.47
C GLY A 183 17.38 -16.27 8.85
N PHE A 184 17.10 -15.12 8.27
CA PHE A 184 18.10 -14.21 7.68
C PHE A 184 18.61 -13.13 8.64
N GLY A 185 18.41 -13.32 9.96
CA GLY A 185 18.88 -12.38 10.98
C GLY A 185 18.01 -11.13 11.15
N GLY A 186 16.79 -11.18 10.68
CA GLY A 186 15.84 -10.06 10.78
C GLY A 186 15.41 -9.72 12.21
N PRO A 187 14.74 -8.56 12.39
CA PRO A 187 14.19 -8.14 13.67
C PRO A 187 12.94 -8.95 14.05
N PHE A 188 12.52 -8.78 15.32
CA PHE A 188 11.25 -9.35 15.79
C PHE A 188 10.08 -8.56 15.21
N CYS A 189 9.18 -9.24 14.48
CA CYS A 189 8.08 -8.65 13.73
C CYS A 189 6.74 -9.21 14.13
N LEU A 190 5.65 -8.66 13.62
CA LEU A 190 4.30 -9.12 13.89
C LEU A 190 4.05 -10.55 13.39
N THR A 191 4.71 -10.98 12.31
CA THR A 191 4.72 -12.40 11.88
C THR A 191 5.26 -13.31 12.97
N ASP A 192 6.35 -12.93 13.66
CA ASP A 192 6.93 -13.70 14.75
C ASP A 192 5.97 -13.78 15.95
N VAL A 193 5.28 -12.67 16.25
CA VAL A 193 4.23 -12.63 17.29
C VAL A 193 3.13 -13.64 16.97
N ASN A 194 2.59 -13.63 15.75
CA ASN A 194 1.53 -14.56 15.35
C ASN A 194 2.00 -16.01 15.29
N LEU A 195 3.25 -16.24 14.88
CA LEU A 195 3.88 -17.56 14.90
C LEU A 195 3.97 -18.12 16.33
N LEU A 196 4.51 -17.32 17.25
CA LEU A 196 4.70 -17.73 18.65
C LEU A 196 3.40 -17.83 19.46
N LEU A 197 2.32 -17.18 18.97
CA LEU A 197 0.95 -17.37 19.46
C LEU A 197 0.24 -18.60 18.87
N GLY A 198 0.90 -19.33 17.97
CA GLY A 198 0.33 -20.53 17.33
C GLY A 198 -0.75 -20.23 16.28
N ARG A 199 -0.80 -19.00 15.74
CA ARG A 199 -1.79 -18.58 14.75
C ARG A 199 -1.39 -18.88 13.31
N LEU A 200 -0.11 -19.20 13.08
CA LEU A 200 0.44 -19.50 11.77
C LEU A 200 0.82 -20.99 11.68
N SER A 201 0.34 -21.65 10.65
CA SER A 201 0.72 -23.05 10.36
C SER A 201 2.01 -23.05 9.54
N ILE A 202 3.10 -23.49 10.14
CA ILE A 202 4.42 -23.56 9.49
C ILE A 202 4.45 -24.49 8.27
N HIS A 203 3.55 -25.47 8.24
CA HIS A 203 3.48 -26.44 7.13
C HIS A 203 2.96 -25.87 5.81
N HIS A 204 2.37 -24.68 5.83
CA HIS A 204 1.82 -24.01 4.64
C HIS A 204 2.72 -22.88 4.10
N PHE A 205 3.88 -22.66 4.73
CA PHE A 205 4.85 -21.72 4.20
C PHE A 205 5.62 -22.35 3.03
N SER A 206 5.83 -21.55 1.97
CA SER A 206 6.64 -21.95 0.82
C SER A 206 8.16 -21.95 1.11
N THR A 207 8.56 -21.30 2.20
CA THR A 207 9.94 -21.18 2.66
C THR A 207 10.06 -21.73 4.07
N PRO A 208 11.24 -22.24 4.47
CA PRO A 208 11.47 -22.70 5.85
C PRO A 208 11.18 -21.59 6.87
N VAL A 209 10.55 -21.96 7.99
CA VAL A 209 10.26 -21.08 9.12
C VAL A 209 11.00 -21.58 10.36
N PHE A 210 11.80 -20.72 10.95
CA PHE A 210 12.66 -21.02 12.10
C PHE A 210 12.04 -20.44 13.38
N VAL A 211 11.25 -21.24 14.07
CA VAL A 211 10.56 -20.84 15.33
C VAL A 211 11.56 -20.40 16.38
N GLU A 212 12.70 -21.08 16.47
CA GLU A 212 13.78 -20.81 17.44
C GLU A 212 14.39 -19.41 17.23
N ALA A 213 14.44 -18.90 15.98
CA ALA A 213 14.95 -17.57 15.70
C ALA A 213 14.01 -16.49 16.27
N ALA A 214 12.70 -16.67 16.10
CA ALA A 214 11.69 -15.79 16.69
C ALA A 214 11.71 -15.87 18.23
N GLN A 215 11.82 -17.10 18.79
CA GLN A 215 11.91 -17.31 20.23
C GLN A 215 13.11 -16.60 20.83
N LYS A 216 14.31 -16.72 20.20
CA LYS A 216 15.51 -16.06 20.66
C LYS A 216 15.35 -14.54 20.75
N LYS A 217 14.72 -13.93 19.74
CA LYS A 217 14.45 -12.47 19.73
C LYS A 217 13.50 -12.06 20.85
N LEU A 218 12.48 -12.86 21.10
CA LEU A 218 11.55 -12.62 22.20
C LEU A 218 12.26 -12.75 23.57
N ASP A 219 13.13 -13.75 23.75
CA ASP A 219 13.88 -13.95 25.00
C ASP A 219 14.85 -12.79 25.27
N GLU A 220 15.48 -12.23 24.22
CA GLU A 220 16.27 -11.01 24.32
C GLU A 220 15.42 -9.84 24.87
N MET A 221 14.19 -9.65 24.36
CA MET A 221 13.26 -8.61 24.84
C MET A 221 12.80 -8.84 26.29
N ILE A 222 12.52 -10.10 26.66
CA ILE A 222 12.15 -10.49 28.03
C ILE A 222 13.28 -10.13 28.99
N SER A 223 14.52 -10.49 28.65
CA SER A 223 15.69 -10.25 29.51
C SER A 223 15.94 -8.76 29.78
N VAL A 224 15.70 -7.91 28.78
CA VAL A 224 15.90 -6.46 28.89
C VAL A 224 14.76 -5.77 29.66
N THR A 225 13.53 -6.26 29.52
CA THR A 225 12.34 -5.57 30.06
C THR A 225 11.79 -6.13 31.34
N GLY A 226 12.13 -7.39 31.66
CA GLY A 226 11.53 -8.14 32.78
C GLY A 226 10.05 -8.49 32.59
N ARG A 227 9.48 -8.22 31.39
CA ARG A 227 8.08 -8.57 31.09
C ARG A 227 7.96 -10.06 30.79
N THR A 228 6.75 -10.59 30.98
CA THR A 228 6.49 -11.98 30.62
C THR A 228 6.36 -12.16 29.10
N ARG A 229 6.58 -13.38 28.63
CA ARG A 229 6.32 -13.77 27.23
C ARG A 229 4.91 -13.36 26.79
N GLU A 230 3.92 -13.66 27.59
CA GLU A 230 2.52 -13.41 27.26
C GLU A 230 2.21 -11.91 27.18
N ASP A 231 2.74 -11.10 28.09
CA ASP A 231 2.57 -9.65 28.08
C ASP A 231 3.13 -9.01 26.80
N LEU A 232 4.31 -9.45 26.35
CA LEU A 232 4.93 -8.96 25.13
C LEU A 232 4.13 -9.37 23.89
N LEU A 233 3.82 -10.65 23.74
CA LEU A 233 3.11 -11.14 22.56
C LEU A 233 1.71 -10.54 22.44
N ARG A 234 0.93 -10.55 23.53
CA ARG A 234 -0.42 -9.97 23.54
C ARG A 234 -0.37 -8.45 23.42
N GLY A 235 0.61 -7.80 24.02
CA GLY A 235 0.76 -6.35 23.95
C GLY A 235 1.08 -5.87 22.54
N PHE A 236 2.04 -6.47 21.83
CA PHE A 236 2.32 -6.13 20.43
C PHE A 236 1.11 -6.38 19.53
N LEU A 237 0.42 -7.50 19.75
CA LEU A 237 -0.80 -7.78 18.99
C LEU A 237 -1.89 -6.73 19.24
N ALA A 238 -2.08 -6.28 20.49
CA ALA A 238 -3.05 -5.24 20.82
C ALA A 238 -2.72 -3.93 20.13
N VAL A 239 -1.44 -3.51 20.14
CA VAL A 239 -0.99 -2.29 19.43
C VAL A 239 -1.29 -2.38 17.94
N ALA A 240 -1.01 -3.51 17.29
CA ALA A 240 -1.31 -3.69 15.86
C ALA A 240 -2.82 -3.69 15.58
N ASN A 241 -3.61 -4.36 16.41
CA ASN A 241 -5.07 -4.41 16.28
C ASN A 241 -5.68 -3.01 16.47
N ASP A 242 -5.19 -2.22 17.44
CA ASP A 242 -5.67 -0.86 17.66
C ASP A 242 -5.37 0.05 16.46
N ALA A 243 -4.18 -0.08 15.85
CA ALA A 243 -3.83 0.67 14.65
C ALA A 243 -4.78 0.33 13.48
N MET A 244 -5.06 -0.95 13.23
CA MET A 244 -6.00 -1.40 12.19
C MET A 244 -7.45 -0.98 12.52
N SER A 245 -7.87 -1.08 13.77
CA SER A 245 -9.20 -0.65 14.22
C SER A 245 -9.41 0.85 14.02
N ASN A 246 -8.38 1.66 14.25
CA ASN A 246 -8.44 3.11 14.01
C ASN A 246 -8.58 3.42 12.51
N ALA A 247 -7.89 2.68 11.64
CA ALA A 247 -8.06 2.82 10.19
C ALA A 247 -9.50 2.45 9.76
N ILE A 248 -10.07 1.38 10.32
CA ILE A 248 -11.47 1.01 10.07
C ILE A 248 -12.43 2.12 10.52
N ARG A 249 -12.24 2.68 11.72
CA ARG A 249 -13.09 3.79 12.22
C ARG A 249 -13.01 5.00 11.31
N LYS A 250 -11.84 5.33 10.81
CA LYS A 250 -11.62 6.48 9.93
C LYS A 250 -12.40 6.38 8.61
N ILE A 251 -12.49 5.20 8.01
CA ILE A 251 -13.22 5.00 6.76
C ILE A 251 -14.70 4.67 6.95
N SER A 252 -15.15 4.45 8.17
CA SER A 252 -16.52 4.08 8.49
C SER A 252 -17.20 5.12 9.39
N ILE A 253 -16.85 5.19 10.67
CA ILE A 253 -17.54 6.06 11.66
C ILE A 253 -17.41 7.53 11.29
N GLU A 254 -16.22 7.99 10.86
CA GLU A 254 -16.02 9.39 10.44
C GLU A 254 -16.83 9.77 9.19
N GLU A 255 -17.31 8.78 8.44
CA GLU A 255 -18.21 8.94 7.30
C GLU A 255 -19.69 8.66 7.64
N GLY A 256 -20.00 8.45 8.92
CA GLY A 256 -21.36 8.22 9.38
C GLY A 256 -21.88 6.78 9.19
N TYR A 257 -20.96 5.81 9.06
CA TYR A 257 -21.31 4.39 8.96
C TYR A 257 -20.86 3.63 10.20
N ASP A 258 -21.71 2.74 10.69
CA ASP A 258 -21.36 1.79 11.74
C ASP A 258 -20.68 0.57 11.09
N PRO A 259 -19.41 0.23 11.50
CA PRO A 259 -18.65 -0.86 10.90
C PRO A 259 -19.18 -2.25 11.23
#